data_60f886cd7b74dd0d245d220a65c6abb7
#
_entry.id   60f886cd7b74dd0d245d220a65c6abb7
#
_cell.length_a   1.000
_cell.length_b   1.000
_cell.length_c   1.000
_cell.angle_alpha   90.00
_cell.angle_beta   90.00
_cell.angle_gamma   90.00
#
_symmetry.space_group_name_H-M   'P 1'
#
loop_
_entity.id
_entity.type
_entity.pdbx_description
1 polymer ?
#
loop_
_entity_poly.entity_id
_entity_poly.type
_entity_poly.pdbx_seq_one_letter_code
_entity_poly.pdbx_strand_id
1 'polypeptide(L)'
;MVSESIIEEHVSKSLERVGLGGKENQTAGTLPYGHQKLLEVAMSLAADPELLILDEPTQGLAQAEIENLIALIRDISKSVNVLLIEHNMAVVFSLAEYVTVMDSGGIMAEGTPSEIENNREVQDLYLGN
;
A
#
# COMPACT_ATOMS: atom_id res chain seq x y z
N MET A 1 18.43 -8.12 26.00
CA MET A 1 17.67 -9.18 25.30
C MET A 1 16.20 -8.81 25.41
N VAL A 2 15.50 -8.72 24.27
CA VAL A 2 14.05 -8.43 24.27
C VAL A 2 13.34 -9.70 24.73
N SER A 3 12.36 -9.59 25.64
CA SER A 3 11.64 -10.76 26.14
C SER A 3 10.70 -11.31 25.05
N GLU A 4 10.49 -12.62 25.03
CA GLU A 4 9.59 -13.31 24.08
C GLU A 4 8.18 -12.71 24.12
N SER A 5 7.67 -12.37 25.29
CA SER A 5 6.36 -11.73 25.46
C SER A 5 6.25 -10.34 24.80
N ILE A 6 7.32 -9.56 24.73
CA ILE A 6 7.33 -8.27 24.04
C ILE A 6 7.28 -8.48 22.53
N ILE A 7 7.98 -9.49 22.02
CA ILE A 7 7.96 -9.84 20.60
C ILE A 7 6.56 -10.31 20.21
N GLU A 8 5.96 -11.21 20.97
CA GLU A 8 4.59 -11.70 20.74
C GLU A 8 3.55 -10.59 20.72
N GLU A 9 3.63 -9.65 21.67
CA GLU A 9 2.75 -8.47 21.71
C GLU A 9 2.92 -7.59 20.46
N HIS A 10 4.15 -7.38 20.02
CA HIS A 10 4.45 -6.59 18.80
C HIS A 10 3.92 -7.26 17.54
N VAL A 11 4.10 -8.56 17.42
CA VAL A 11 3.57 -9.36 16.32
C VAL A 11 2.05 -9.28 16.28
N SER A 12 1.40 -9.52 17.42
CA SER A 12 -0.07 -9.47 17.51
C SER A 12 -0.62 -8.11 17.11
N LYS A 13 -0.06 -7.02 17.63
CA LYS A 13 -0.46 -5.65 17.26
C LYS A 13 -0.28 -5.36 15.76
N SER A 14 0.83 -5.80 15.18
CA SER A 14 1.09 -5.60 13.74
C SER A 14 0.10 -6.34 12.87
N LEU A 15 -0.25 -7.57 13.25
CA LEU A 15 -1.25 -8.38 12.53
C LEU A 15 -2.67 -7.81 12.71
N GLU A 16 -3.05 -7.40 13.90
CA GLU A 16 -4.34 -6.75 14.15
C GLU A 16 -4.51 -5.50 13.30
N ARG A 17 -3.46 -4.69 13.17
CA ARG A 17 -3.48 -3.43 12.40
C ARG A 17 -3.85 -3.66 10.92
N VAL A 18 -3.47 -4.78 10.35
CA VAL A 18 -3.76 -5.14 8.95
C VAL A 18 -4.97 -6.09 8.80
N GLY A 19 -5.69 -6.38 9.88
CA GLY A 19 -6.87 -7.25 9.86
C GLY A 19 -6.55 -8.75 9.84
N LEU A 20 -5.33 -9.13 10.25
CA LEU A 20 -4.88 -10.53 10.36
C LEU A 20 -4.77 -11.01 11.82
N GLY A 21 -5.42 -10.34 12.77
CA GLY A 21 -5.44 -10.76 14.17
C GLY A 21 -5.93 -12.20 14.34
N GLY A 22 -5.31 -12.96 15.24
CA GLY A 22 -5.60 -14.36 15.49
C GLY A 22 -4.97 -15.35 14.50
N LYS A 23 -4.09 -14.86 13.59
CA LYS A 23 -3.40 -15.71 12.59
C LYS A 23 -1.91 -15.93 12.90
N GLU A 24 -1.47 -15.58 14.09
CA GLU A 24 -0.05 -15.61 14.52
C GLU A 24 0.61 -16.98 14.30
N ASN A 25 -0.16 -18.05 14.48
CA ASN A 25 0.32 -19.44 14.35
C ASN A 25 0.03 -20.08 12.99
N GLN A 26 -0.55 -19.32 12.04
CA GLN A 26 -0.84 -19.83 10.71
C GLN A 26 0.39 -19.67 9.81
N THR A 27 0.71 -20.71 9.03
CA THR A 27 1.80 -20.67 8.05
C THR A 27 1.46 -19.65 6.95
N ALA A 28 2.33 -18.69 6.71
CA ALA A 28 2.11 -17.61 5.73
C ALA A 28 1.73 -18.11 4.33
N GLY A 29 2.39 -19.18 3.85
CA GLY A 29 2.09 -19.77 2.54
C GLY A 29 0.72 -20.41 2.41
N THR A 30 -0.02 -20.63 3.51
CA THR A 30 -1.39 -21.15 3.50
C THR A 30 -2.45 -20.06 3.50
N LEU A 31 -2.04 -18.81 3.66
CA LEU A 31 -2.94 -17.65 3.57
C LEU A 31 -3.43 -17.43 2.13
N PRO A 32 -4.67 -16.97 1.93
CA PRO A 32 -5.10 -16.42 0.65
C PRO A 32 -4.15 -15.32 0.17
N TYR A 33 -4.00 -15.15 -1.15
CA TYR A 33 -3.04 -14.20 -1.72
C TYR A 33 -3.19 -12.77 -1.19
N GLY A 34 -4.43 -12.27 -1.08
CA GLY A 34 -4.70 -10.94 -0.51
C GLY A 34 -4.24 -10.82 0.95
N HIS A 35 -4.37 -11.89 1.75
CA HIS A 35 -3.86 -11.91 3.12
C HIS A 35 -2.33 -11.95 3.18
N GLN A 36 -1.67 -12.61 2.21
CA GLN A 36 -0.20 -12.55 2.09
C GLN A 36 0.27 -11.13 1.82
N LYS A 37 -0.44 -10.36 0.99
CA LYS A 37 -0.15 -8.94 0.75
C LYS A 37 -0.34 -8.08 2.01
N LEU A 38 -1.38 -8.32 2.79
CA LEU A 38 -1.56 -7.65 4.09
C LEU A 38 -0.45 -8.01 5.07
N LEU A 39 0.02 -9.27 5.07
CA LEU A 39 1.14 -9.70 5.90
C LEU A 39 2.44 -8.97 5.52
N GLU A 40 2.73 -8.77 4.23
CA GLU A 40 3.88 -7.99 3.75
C GLU A 40 3.84 -6.55 4.31
N VAL A 41 2.67 -5.93 4.31
CA VAL A 41 2.47 -4.60 4.91
C VAL A 41 2.71 -4.63 6.42
N ALA A 42 2.16 -5.64 7.13
CA ALA A 42 2.36 -5.79 8.57
C ALA A 42 3.83 -5.96 8.94
N MET A 43 4.58 -6.76 8.18
CA MET A 43 6.02 -6.95 8.39
C MET A 43 6.80 -5.65 8.21
N SER A 44 6.43 -4.84 7.22
CA SER A 44 7.04 -3.54 7.00
C SER A 44 6.72 -2.55 8.12
N LEU A 45 5.48 -2.56 8.62
CA LEU A 45 5.04 -1.70 9.73
C LEU A 45 5.67 -2.11 11.07
N ALA A 46 5.97 -3.39 11.27
CA ALA A 46 6.59 -3.89 12.50
C ALA A 46 7.99 -3.30 12.76
N ALA A 47 8.65 -2.78 11.73
CA ALA A 47 9.91 -2.06 11.84
C ALA A 47 9.76 -0.60 12.33
N ASP A 48 8.54 -0.15 12.59
CA ASP A 48 8.20 1.22 13.01
C ASP A 48 8.79 2.31 12.08
N PRO A 49 8.52 2.24 10.77
CA PRO A 49 9.16 3.09 9.78
C PRO A 49 8.61 4.52 9.80
N GLU A 50 9.45 5.50 9.49
CA GLU A 50 9.04 6.87 9.17
C GLU A 50 8.50 7.00 7.74
N LEU A 51 8.97 6.12 6.85
CA LEU A 51 8.56 6.03 5.44
C LEU A 51 8.29 4.57 5.08
N LEU A 52 7.08 4.30 4.60
CA LEU A 52 6.67 3.02 4.05
C LEU A 52 6.63 3.11 2.51
N ILE A 53 7.36 2.23 1.83
CA ILE A 53 7.36 2.14 0.36
C ILE A 53 6.55 0.91 -0.04
N LEU A 54 5.51 1.12 -0.83
CA LEU A 54 4.65 0.06 -1.36
C LEU A 54 4.75 0.05 -2.89
N ASP A 55 5.30 -1.03 -3.44
CA ASP A 55 5.49 -1.22 -4.87
C ASP A 55 4.42 -2.15 -5.44
N GLU A 56 3.51 -1.59 -6.24
CA GLU A 56 2.37 -2.27 -6.86
C GLU A 56 1.57 -3.17 -5.88
N PRO A 57 1.16 -2.66 -4.71
CA PRO A 57 0.54 -3.48 -3.68
C PRO A 57 -0.83 -4.04 -4.08
N THR A 58 -1.49 -3.46 -5.09
CA THR A 58 -2.80 -3.92 -5.58
C THR A 58 -2.73 -4.97 -6.67
N GLN A 59 -1.53 -5.27 -7.18
CA GLN A 59 -1.37 -6.23 -8.28
C GLN A 59 -1.86 -7.62 -7.89
N GLY A 60 -2.74 -8.18 -8.72
CA GLY A 60 -3.29 -9.54 -8.53
C GLY A 60 -4.42 -9.64 -7.50
N LEU A 61 -4.85 -8.53 -6.90
CA LEU A 61 -5.97 -8.49 -5.96
C LEU A 61 -7.32 -8.36 -6.68
N ALA A 62 -8.36 -8.98 -6.10
CA ALA A 62 -9.73 -8.74 -6.49
C ALA A 62 -10.20 -7.34 -6.06
N GLN A 63 -11.26 -6.81 -6.70
CA GLN A 63 -11.75 -5.45 -6.44
C GLN A 63 -12.04 -5.18 -4.96
N ALA A 64 -12.70 -6.12 -4.26
CA ALA A 64 -12.98 -5.98 -2.83
C ALA A 64 -11.71 -5.97 -1.96
N GLU A 65 -10.68 -6.70 -2.36
CA GLU A 65 -9.38 -6.71 -1.67
C GLU A 65 -8.64 -5.38 -1.89
N ILE A 66 -8.73 -4.80 -3.10
CA ILE A 66 -8.18 -3.48 -3.42
C ILE A 66 -8.83 -2.42 -2.53
N GLU A 67 -10.15 -2.42 -2.40
CA GLU A 67 -10.89 -1.48 -1.57
C GLU A 67 -10.47 -1.56 -0.09
N ASN A 68 -10.30 -2.78 0.42
CA ASN A 68 -9.80 -3.01 1.78
C ASN A 68 -8.36 -2.51 1.95
N LEU A 69 -7.50 -2.75 0.98
CA LEU A 69 -6.11 -2.29 1.01
C LEU A 69 -6.03 -0.75 0.95
N ILE A 70 -6.86 -0.11 0.12
CA ILE A 70 -6.96 1.36 0.06
C ILE A 70 -7.35 1.93 1.44
N ALA A 71 -8.36 1.35 2.09
CA ALA A 71 -8.78 1.78 3.41
C ALA A 71 -7.65 1.63 4.44
N LEU A 72 -6.91 0.52 4.39
CA LEU A 72 -5.75 0.28 5.26
C LEU A 72 -4.63 1.29 5.01
N ILE A 73 -4.23 1.53 3.76
CA ILE A 73 -3.17 2.49 3.42
C ILE A 73 -3.57 3.90 3.87
N ARG A 74 -4.83 4.28 3.69
CA ARG A 74 -5.34 5.58 4.16
C ARG A 74 -5.25 5.72 5.68
N ASP A 75 -5.51 4.65 6.42
CA ASP A 75 -5.34 4.65 7.87
C ASP A 75 -3.86 4.73 8.28
N ILE A 76 -2.99 3.96 7.64
CA ILE A 76 -1.53 3.99 7.88
C ILE A 76 -0.95 5.37 7.60
N SER A 77 -1.39 6.03 6.53
CA SER A 77 -0.88 7.34 6.10
C SER A 77 -1.15 8.48 7.10
N LYS A 78 -2.02 8.26 8.07
CA LYS A 78 -2.23 9.21 9.18
C LYS A 78 -1.04 9.32 10.12
N SER A 79 -0.21 8.30 10.20
CA SER A 79 0.92 8.22 11.15
C SER A 79 2.27 7.90 10.50
N VAL A 80 2.28 7.43 9.26
CA VAL A 80 3.50 7.05 8.51
C VAL A 80 3.45 7.69 7.13
N ASN A 81 4.56 8.25 6.66
CA ASN A 81 4.67 8.71 5.29
C ASN A 81 4.63 7.48 4.36
N VAL A 82 3.82 7.52 3.31
CA VAL A 82 3.70 6.43 2.35
C VAL A 82 4.13 6.89 0.96
N LEU A 83 5.08 6.17 0.38
CA LEU A 83 5.40 6.26 -1.04
C LEU A 83 4.75 5.06 -1.74
N LEU A 84 3.76 5.35 -2.57
CA LEU A 84 3.02 4.34 -3.32
C LEU A 84 3.46 4.34 -4.78
N ILE A 85 3.89 3.19 -5.29
CA ILE A 85 4.19 2.98 -6.70
C ILE A 85 3.06 2.12 -7.27
N GLU A 86 2.32 2.67 -8.21
CA GLU A 86 1.14 2.03 -8.81
C GLU A 86 0.97 2.43 -10.28
N HIS A 87 0.39 1.52 -11.05
CA HIS A 87 -0.09 1.80 -12.40
C HIS A 87 -1.62 1.83 -12.48
N ASN A 88 -2.31 1.45 -11.41
CA ASN A 88 -3.76 1.59 -11.29
C ASN A 88 -4.12 3.02 -10.89
N MET A 89 -4.50 3.85 -11.87
CA MET A 89 -4.77 5.26 -11.65
C MET A 89 -5.92 5.50 -10.67
N ALA A 90 -6.93 4.63 -10.64
CA ALA A 90 -8.04 4.75 -9.69
C ALA A 90 -7.54 4.63 -8.23
N VAL A 91 -6.58 3.74 -7.98
CA VAL A 91 -5.94 3.59 -6.67
C VAL A 91 -5.12 4.83 -6.33
N VAL A 92 -4.30 5.30 -7.27
CA VAL A 92 -3.48 6.51 -7.10
C VAL A 92 -4.36 7.70 -6.75
N PHE A 93 -5.39 7.98 -7.53
CA PHE A 93 -6.27 9.14 -7.32
C PHE A 93 -7.09 9.04 -6.02
N SER A 94 -7.34 7.83 -5.53
CA SER A 94 -8.06 7.64 -4.25
C SER A 94 -7.19 7.85 -3.01
N LEU A 95 -5.87 7.75 -3.13
CA LEU A 95 -4.94 7.75 -1.99
C LEU A 95 -3.97 8.93 -1.98
N ALA A 96 -3.46 9.33 -3.15
CA ALA A 96 -2.36 10.26 -3.23
C ALA A 96 -2.77 11.70 -2.93
N GLU A 97 -1.92 12.42 -2.22
CA GLU A 97 -1.98 13.87 -2.06
C GLU A 97 -1.16 14.59 -3.14
N TYR A 98 -0.10 13.93 -3.60
CA TYR A 98 0.79 14.40 -4.66
C TYR A 98 1.22 13.23 -5.54
N VAL A 99 1.27 13.44 -6.84
CA VAL A 99 1.56 12.41 -7.84
C VAL A 99 2.72 12.82 -8.71
N THR A 100 3.69 11.93 -8.86
CA THR A 100 4.75 12.02 -9.86
C THR A 100 4.51 10.95 -10.91
N VAL A 101 4.31 11.35 -12.15
CA VAL A 101 4.15 10.42 -13.28
C VAL A 101 5.49 10.25 -13.98
N MET A 102 5.91 9.00 -14.13
CA MET A 102 7.16 8.65 -14.80
C MET A 102 6.88 7.88 -16.09
N ASP A 103 7.64 8.18 -17.12
CA ASP A 103 7.68 7.44 -18.37
C ASP A 103 9.13 7.34 -18.87
N SER A 104 9.50 6.14 -19.33
CA SER A 104 10.81 5.88 -19.96
C SER A 104 12.02 6.39 -19.13
N GLY A 105 11.92 6.30 -17.81
CA GLY A 105 12.98 6.71 -16.88
C GLY A 105 13.05 8.21 -16.57
N GLY A 106 12.10 9.01 -17.08
CA GLY A 106 11.99 10.44 -16.82
C GLY A 106 10.67 10.83 -16.13
N ILE A 107 10.67 12.00 -15.50
CA ILE A 107 9.45 12.58 -14.93
C ILE A 107 8.68 13.25 -16.08
N MET A 108 7.43 12.80 -16.29
CA MET A 108 6.52 13.35 -17.30
C MET A 108 5.68 14.51 -16.73
N ALA A 109 5.13 14.32 -15.53
CA ALA A 109 4.26 15.28 -14.88
C ALA A 109 4.31 15.11 -13.36
N GLU A 110 4.08 16.23 -12.65
CA GLU A 110 3.93 16.23 -11.19
C GLU A 110 2.81 17.18 -10.79
N GLY A 111 2.08 16.83 -9.75
CA GLY A 111 1.02 17.69 -9.22
C GLY A 111 0.05 16.95 -8.30
N THR A 112 -1.03 17.63 -7.96
CA THR A 112 -2.16 17.03 -7.25
C THR A 112 -2.86 15.99 -8.13
N PRO A 113 -3.61 15.05 -7.55
CA PRO A 113 -4.41 14.10 -8.32
C PRO A 113 -5.28 14.76 -9.39
N SER A 114 -5.92 15.89 -9.07
CA SER A 114 -6.76 16.64 -10.03
C SER A 114 -5.96 17.23 -11.20
N GLU A 115 -4.78 17.76 -10.94
CA GLU A 115 -3.89 18.29 -11.99
C GLU A 115 -3.41 17.16 -12.92
N ILE A 116 -3.08 16.00 -12.36
CA ILE A 116 -2.63 14.83 -13.12
C ILE A 116 -3.78 14.24 -13.94
N GLU A 117 -4.98 14.12 -13.36
CA GLU A 117 -6.17 13.61 -14.06
C GLU A 117 -6.53 14.47 -15.28
N ASN A 118 -6.33 15.80 -15.17
CA ASN A 118 -6.59 16.74 -16.25
C ASN A 118 -5.39 16.98 -17.19
N ASN A 119 -4.25 16.32 -16.96
CA ASN A 119 -3.08 16.45 -17.82
C ASN A 119 -3.25 15.61 -19.08
N ARG A 120 -3.20 16.27 -20.25
CA ARG A 120 -3.46 15.64 -21.54
C ARG A 120 -2.44 14.57 -21.90
N GLU A 121 -1.16 14.76 -21.61
CA GLU A 121 -0.10 13.79 -21.88
C GLU A 121 -0.28 12.52 -21.05
N VAL A 122 -0.70 12.68 -19.78
CA VAL A 122 -1.01 11.56 -18.88
C VAL A 122 -2.25 10.81 -19.37
N GLN A 123 -3.29 11.54 -19.80
CA GLN A 123 -4.50 10.93 -20.35
C GLN A 123 -4.20 10.08 -21.59
N ASP A 124 -3.38 10.60 -22.50
CA ASP A 124 -3.01 9.87 -23.73
C ASP A 124 -2.20 8.60 -23.42
N LEU A 125 -1.36 8.62 -22.41
CA LEU A 125 -0.51 7.48 -22.07
C LEU A 125 -1.21 6.41 -21.21
N TYR A 126 -1.97 6.82 -20.21
CA TYR A 126 -2.47 5.90 -19.18
C TYR A 126 -3.99 5.70 -19.16
N LEU A 127 -4.75 6.68 -19.63
CA LEU A 127 -6.22 6.63 -19.55
C LEU A 127 -6.88 6.22 -20.87
N GLY A 128 -6.10 6.07 -21.92
CA GLY A 128 -6.52 5.54 -23.23
C GLY A 128 -7.77 6.23 -23.77
N ASN A 129 -7.59 7.24 -24.59
CA ASN A 129 -8.67 7.78 -25.43
C ASN A 129 -8.81 6.99 -26.72
#